data_3b5068550d99d8fadbd6ce187c473696
#
_entry.id   3b5068550d99d8fadbd6ce187c473696
#
_cell.length_a   1.000
_cell.length_b   1.000
_cell.length_c   1.000
_cell.angle_alpha   90.00
_cell.angle_beta   90.00
_cell.angle_gamma   90.00
#
_symmetry.space_group_name_H-M   'P 1'
#
loop_
_entity.id
_entity.type
_entity.pdbx_description
1 polymer ?
#
loop_
_entity_poly.entity_id
_entity_poly.type
_entity_poly.pdbx_seq_one_letter_code
_entity_poly.pdbx_strand_id
1 'polypeptide(L)'
;TRAEMFDSHETSFTHAMTFQGVELNGDASPRAWRVENSWGKDACKDGYLIMSADWFRTYGANVVVERRFVDEATLKLWDTLPIEDVAPWSGLGGAFSQK
;
A
#
# COMPACT_ATOMS: atom_id res chain seq x y z
N THR A 1 11.48 6.38 -9.84
CA THR A 1 11.22 5.93 -8.46
C THR A 1 9.84 6.38 -7.98
N ARG A 2 9.40 5.81 -6.89
CA ARG A 2 8.12 6.21 -6.28
C ARG A 2 8.14 7.69 -5.85
N ALA A 3 9.23 8.14 -5.25
CA ALA A 3 9.37 9.54 -4.83
C ALA A 3 9.27 10.50 -6.03
N GLU A 4 9.91 10.16 -7.13
CA GLU A 4 9.85 10.95 -8.37
C GLU A 4 8.42 11.01 -8.93
N MET A 5 7.67 9.90 -8.87
CA MET A 5 6.27 9.87 -9.32
C MET A 5 5.38 10.78 -8.48
N PHE A 6 5.57 10.86 -7.17
CA PHE A 6 4.85 11.80 -6.32
C PHE A 6 5.27 13.24 -6.55
N ASP A 7 6.57 13.49 -6.64
CA ASP A 7 7.10 14.86 -6.84
C ASP A 7 6.68 15.46 -8.18
N SER A 8 6.58 14.64 -9.23
CA SER A 8 6.10 15.07 -10.54
C SER A 8 4.56 15.13 -10.65
N HIS A 9 3.84 14.73 -9.62
CA HIS A 9 2.37 14.61 -9.58
C HIS A 9 1.81 13.60 -10.59
N GLU A 10 2.62 12.65 -11.05
CA GLU A 10 2.16 11.55 -11.91
C GLU A 10 1.35 10.50 -11.15
N THR A 11 1.52 10.42 -9.85
CA THR A 11 0.90 9.41 -8.99
C THR A 11 0.14 10.06 -7.84
N SER A 12 -1.05 9.53 -7.57
CA SER A 12 -1.84 9.85 -6.39
C SER A 12 -2.50 8.59 -5.86
N PHE A 13 -3.07 8.65 -4.65
CA PHE A 13 -3.82 7.53 -4.09
C PHE A 13 -5.21 7.49 -4.70
N THR A 14 -5.47 6.50 -5.54
CA THR A 14 -6.71 6.43 -6.32
C THR A 14 -7.59 5.25 -5.96
N HIS A 15 -7.07 4.22 -5.26
CA HIS A 15 -7.78 2.99 -5.06
C HIS A 15 -7.35 2.26 -3.80
N ALA A 16 -8.31 1.71 -3.08
CA ALA A 16 -8.08 0.91 -1.89
C ALA A 16 -8.60 -0.52 -2.10
N MET A 17 -7.84 -1.50 -1.63
CA MET A 17 -8.20 -2.91 -1.69
C MET A 17 -7.79 -3.59 -0.39
N THR A 18 -8.34 -4.76 -0.13
CA THR A 18 -8.05 -5.53 1.07
C THR A 18 -7.20 -6.75 0.75
N PHE A 19 -6.09 -6.94 1.46
CA PHE A 19 -5.30 -8.16 1.37
C PHE A 19 -6.04 -9.32 2.02
N GLN A 20 -6.14 -10.45 1.31
CA GLN A 20 -6.83 -11.65 1.79
C GLN A 20 -5.89 -12.83 1.97
N GLY A 21 -4.77 -12.86 1.28
CA GLY A 21 -3.84 -13.95 1.38
C GLY A 21 -2.50 -13.63 0.73
N VAL A 22 -1.52 -14.47 0.98
CA VAL A 22 -0.17 -14.29 0.44
C VAL A 22 0.38 -15.63 -0.06
N GLU A 23 1.06 -15.58 -1.19
CA GLU A 23 1.87 -16.69 -1.69
C GLU A 23 3.33 -16.37 -1.38
N LEU A 24 4.02 -17.30 -0.75
CA LEU A 24 5.40 -17.12 -0.34
C LEU A 24 6.37 -17.85 -1.27
N ASN A 25 7.56 -17.25 -1.46
CA ASN A 25 8.70 -17.93 -2.04
C ASN A 25 9.27 -18.97 -1.06
N GLY A 26 10.21 -19.78 -1.50
CA GLY A 26 10.86 -20.78 -0.65
C GLY A 26 11.63 -20.19 0.54
N ASP A 27 12.03 -18.92 0.47
CA ASP A 27 12.69 -18.18 1.55
C ASP A 27 11.69 -17.43 2.48
N ALA A 28 10.40 -17.69 2.34
CA ALA A 28 9.31 -17.06 3.06
C ALA A 28 9.09 -15.56 2.73
N SER A 29 9.71 -15.04 1.67
CA SER A 29 9.39 -13.69 1.18
C SER A 29 8.09 -13.71 0.37
N PRO A 30 7.29 -12.62 0.38
CA PRO A 30 6.08 -12.55 -0.42
C PRO A 30 6.39 -12.55 -1.93
N ARG A 31 5.68 -13.40 -2.67
CA ARG A 31 5.72 -13.44 -4.13
C ARG A 31 4.52 -12.74 -4.74
N ALA A 32 3.35 -13.01 -4.20
CA ALA A 32 2.09 -12.45 -4.68
C ALA A 32 1.08 -12.36 -3.54
N TRP A 33 0.13 -11.46 -3.69
CA TRP A 33 -0.97 -11.24 -2.76
C TRP A 33 -2.29 -11.52 -3.44
N ARG A 34 -3.19 -12.18 -2.73
CA ARG A 34 -4.60 -12.20 -3.11
C ARG A 34 -5.26 -10.98 -2.49
N VAL A 35 -5.88 -10.16 -3.32
CA VAL A 35 -6.55 -8.93 -2.86
C VAL A 35 -8.02 -8.94 -3.24
N GLU A 36 -8.86 -8.44 -2.35
CA GLU A 36 -10.27 -8.21 -2.62
C GLU A 36 -10.44 -6.78 -3.12
N ASN A 37 -11.00 -6.66 -4.33
CA ASN A 37 -11.27 -5.37 -4.93
C ASN A 37 -12.58 -4.78 -4.37
N SER A 38 -12.68 -3.46 -4.40
CA SER A 38 -13.86 -2.73 -3.92
C SER A 38 -15.05 -2.74 -4.89
N TRP A 39 -14.93 -3.42 -6.04
CA TRP A 39 -15.96 -3.42 -7.11
C TRP A 39 -17.01 -4.54 -6.99
N GLY A 40 -16.96 -5.32 -5.92
CA GLY A 40 -17.89 -6.43 -5.70
C GLY A 40 -17.47 -7.71 -6.42
N LYS A 41 -18.20 -8.78 -6.14
CA LYS A 41 -17.85 -10.12 -6.61
C LYS A 41 -18.11 -10.39 -8.09
N ASP A 42 -18.83 -9.52 -8.76
CA ASP A 42 -19.10 -9.64 -10.20
C ASP A 42 -17.92 -9.15 -11.06
N ALA A 43 -16.96 -8.48 -10.45
CA ALA A 43 -15.74 -8.02 -11.10
C ALA A 43 -14.61 -9.02 -10.88
N CYS A 44 -13.72 -9.15 -11.85
CA CYS A 44 -12.56 -10.05 -11.77
C CYS A 44 -12.99 -11.49 -11.48
N LYS A 45 -12.25 -12.22 -10.63
CA LYS A 45 -12.61 -13.58 -10.23
C LYS A 45 -13.27 -13.52 -8.85
N ASP A 46 -14.60 -13.45 -8.83
CA ASP A 46 -15.41 -13.32 -7.60
C ASP A 46 -15.04 -12.10 -6.75
N GLY A 47 -14.56 -11.04 -7.39
CA GLY A 47 -14.12 -9.84 -6.69
C GLY A 47 -12.67 -9.84 -6.27
N TYR A 48 -11.90 -10.89 -6.59
CA TYR A 48 -10.52 -11.05 -6.17
C TYR A 48 -9.54 -10.90 -7.34
N LEU A 49 -8.36 -10.43 -7.02
CA LEU A 49 -7.23 -10.29 -7.93
C LEU A 49 -5.97 -10.92 -7.33
N ILE A 50 -5.02 -11.22 -8.19
CA ILE A 50 -3.66 -11.54 -7.77
C ILE A 50 -2.76 -10.34 -8.06
N MET A 51 -2.07 -9.86 -7.03
CA MET A 51 -1.13 -8.75 -7.13
C MET A 51 0.27 -9.26 -6.86
N SER A 52 1.21 -9.05 -7.79
CA SER A 52 2.59 -9.41 -7.53
C SER A 52 3.21 -8.54 -6.43
N ALA A 53 4.16 -9.11 -5.68
CA ALA A 53 4.89 -8.33 -4.68
C ALA A 53 5.67 -7.17 -5.32
N ASP A 54 6.19 -7.37 -6.51
CA ASP A 54 6.92 -6.33 -7.25
C ASP A 54 6.03 -5.16 -7.63
N TRP A 55 4.81 -5.44 -8.10
CA TRP A 55 3.85 -4.39 -8.40
C TRP A 55 3.53 -3.59 -7.13
N PHE A 56 3.29 -4.27 -6.02
CA PHE A 56 2.99 -3.59 -4.74
C PHE A 56 4.17 -2.73 -4.26
N ARG A 57 5.41 -3.22 -4.37
CA ARG A 57 6.58 -2.41 -4.00
C ARG A 57 6.70 -1.13 -4.82
N THR A 58 6.28 -1.17 -6.08
CA THR A 58 6.33 -0.01 -6.97
C THR A 58 5.19 0.97 -6.73
N TYR A 59 3.97 0.47 -6.57
CA TYR A 59 2.76 1.29 -6.57
C TYR A 59 2.01 1.33 -5.24
N GLY A 60 2.31 0.42 -4.32
CA GLY A 60 1.72 0.47 -2.98
C GLY A 60 2.23 1.68 -2.21
N ALA A 61 1.33 2.43 -1.59
CA ALA A 61 1.70 3.69 -0.96
C ALA A 61 1.29 3.77 0.51
N ASN A 62 0.17 3.20 0.87
CA ASN A 62 -0.37 3.29 2.22
C ASN A 62 -1.00 1.97 2.63
N VAL A 63 -0.85 1.60 3.89
CA VAL A 63 -1.40 0.37 4.46
C VAL A 63 -2.10 0.70 5.77
N VAL A 64 -3.30 0.15 5.94
CA VAL A 64 -4.01 0.18 7.21
C VAL A 64 -4.02 -1.23 7.78
N VAL A 65 -3.51 -1.41 8.98
CA VAL A 65 -3.38 -2.71 9.62
C VAL A 65 -3.58 -2.57 11.13
N GLU A 66 -4.18 -3.58 11.75
CA GLU A 66 -4.29 -3.60 13.20
C GLU A 66 -2.91 -3.72 13.84
N ARG A 67 -2.67 -2.90 14.84
CA ARG A 67 -1.38 -2.82 15.55
C ARG A 67 -0.88 -4.18 16.03
N ARG A 68 -1.77 -5.06 16.48
CA ARG A 68 -1.42 -6.39 17.00
C ARG A 68 -0.74 -7.31 15.98
N PHE A 69 -0.88 -7.02 14.69
CA PHE A 69 -0.28 -7.82 13.61
C PHE A 69 1.05 -7.26 13.09
N VAL A 70 1.52 -6.17 13.69
CA VAL A 70 2.77 -5.52 13.31
C VAL A 70 3.89 -5.99 14.26
N ASP A 71 5.05 -6.28 13.71
CA ASP A 71 6.20 -6.73 14.51
C ASP A 71 6.70 -5.63 15.46
N GLU A 72 7.35 -6.03 16.54
CA GLU A 72 7.81 -5.10 17.58
C GLU A 72 8.79 -4.05 17.07
N ALA A 73 9.69 -4.42 16.17
CA ALA A 73 10.68 -3.49 15.62
C ALA A 73 10.01 -2.36 14.84
N THR A 74 9.00 -2.69 14.01
CA THR A 74 8.23 -1.69 13.25
C THR A 74 7.38 -0.82 14.18
N LEU A 75 6.75 -1.40 15.19
CA LEU A 75 5.98 -0.64 16.18
C LEU A 75 6.86 0.33 16.96
N LYS A 76 8.07 -0.07 17.31
CA LYS A 76 9.03 0.81 17.99
C LYS A 76 9.39 2.01 17.13
N LEU A 77 9.61 1.80 15.84
CA LEU A 77 9.86 2.90 14.90
C LEU A 77 8.66 3.82 14.81
N TRP A 78 7.46 3.27 14.69
CA TRP A 78 6.22 4.05 14.66
C TRP A 78 6.04 4.93 15.90
N ASP A 79 6.34 4.38 17.08
CA ASP A 79 6.15 5.06 18.35
C ASP A 79 7.24 6.09 18.66
N THR A 80 8.42 6.01 18.04
CA THR A 80 9.59 6.82 18.38
C THR A 80 10.00 7.82 17.31
N LEU A 81 9.65 7.60 16.05
CA LEU A 81 9.98 8.52 14.97
C LEU A 81 9.12 9.79 15.08
N PRO A 82 9.72 10.97 14.80
CA PRO A 82 8.95 12.21 14.83
C PRO A 82 7.93 12.25 13.69
N ILE A 83 6.81 12.93 13.95
CA ILE A 83 5.81 13.23 12.93
C ILE A 83 6.35 14.35 12.06
N GLU A 84 6.33 14.14 10.74
CA GLU A 84 6.70 15.14 9.77
C GLU A 84 5.46 15.66 9.05
N ASP A 85 5.19 16.95 9.17
CA ASP A 85 4.07 17.59 8.49
C ASP A 85 4.45 17.87 7.04
N VAL A 86 3.56 17.49 6.11
CA VAL A 86 3.78 17.62 4.68
C VAL A 86 2.85 18.69 4.12
N ALA A 87 3.41 19.65 3.39
CA ALA A 87 2.62 20.71 2.76
C ALA A 87 1.59 20.13 1.77
N PRO A 88 0.34 20.65 1.75
CA PRO A 88 -0.68 20.11 0.83
C PRO A 88 -0.31 20.24 -0.65
N TRP A 89 0.53 21.20 -1.00
CA TRP A 89 0.99 21.44 -2.37
C TRP A 89 2.25 20.65 -2.74
N SER A 90 2.87 19.91 -1.81
CA SER A 90 3.99 19.02 -2.11
C SER A 90 3.52 17.82 -2.92
N GLY A 91 4.45 17.09 -3.52
CA GLY A 91 4.13 15.87 -4.25
C GLY A 91 3.35 14.87 -3.42
N LEU A 92 3.83 14.56 -2.22
CA LEU A 92 3.18 13.62 -1.32
C LEU A 92 1.87 14.17 -0.76
N GLY A 93 1.87 15.42 -0.30
CA GLY A 93 0.65 16.08 0.21
C GLY A 93 -0.45 16.16 -0.83
N GLY A 94 -0.11 16.49 -2.07
CA GLY A 94 -1.04 16.50 -3.20
C GLY A 94 -1.62 15.11 -3.51
N ALA A 95 -0.84 14.06 -3.34
CA ALA A 95 -1.30 12.69 -3.56
C ALA A 95 -2.42 12.28 -2.58
N PHE A 96 -2.37 12.74 -1.34
CA PHE A 96 -3.41 12.48 -0.34
C PHE A 96 -4.65 13.36 -0.51
N SER A 97 -4.53 14.52 -1.13
CA SER A 97 -5.64 15.47 -1.28
C SER A 97 -6.47 15.26 -2.54
N GLN A 98 -6.14 14.30 -3.37
CA GLN A 98 -6.90 13.96 -4.58
C GLN A 98 -8.27 13.38 -4.22
N LYS A 99 -9.27 13.83 -4.94
CA LYS A 99 -10.66 13.37 -4.76
C LYS A 99 -11.16 12.59 -5.97
#